data_9c52c49b4f10525c3fcfb5532b6168c0
#
_entry.id   9c52c49b4f10525c3fcfb5532b6168c0
#
_cell.length_a   1.000
_cell.length_b   1.000
_cell.length_c   1.000
_cell.angle_alpha   90.00
_cell.angle_beta   90.00
_cell.angle_gamma   90.00
#
_symmetry.space_group_name_H-M   'P 1'
#
loop_
_entity.id
_entity.type
_entity.pdbx_description
1 polymer ?
#
loop_
_entity_poly.entity_id
_entity_poly.type
_entity_poly.pdbx_seq_one_letter_code
_entity_poly.pdbx_strand_id
1 'polypeptide(L)'
;MSTEANIGARGYYKLTQEIKNALLDDVNINTVTTGDITDVNLNKQDIFPLGHIIVNNVVDDRQVLRFSISILACDLVNYSKTETLDRFVGNNNLQDVLNTQLAVLNKLTQRLRLGDLYTDMFQVEGTSSMVPFFDRFENQLAGWTCTLDVLVYNDILIC
;
A
#
# COMPACT_ATOMS: atom_id res chain seq x y z
N MET A 1 28.93 -0.55 -15.14
CA MET A 1 28.55 0.84 -14.98
C MET A 1 27.30 0.93 -14.11
N SER A 2 27.39 1.64 -13.04
CA SER A 2 26.28 1.76 -12.12
C SER A 2 25.15 2.58 -12.77
N THR A 3 23.98 1.98 -12.92
CA THR A 3 22.78 2.66 -13.34
C THR A 3 22.03 3.29 -12.15
N GLU A 4 22.65 3.26 -10.98
CA GLU A 4 22.07 3.80 -9.76
C GLU A 4 22.19 5.32 -9.65
N ALA A 5 23.10 5.90 -10.38
CA ALA A 5 23.13 7.33 -10.57
C ALA A 5 21.88 7.74 -11.34
N ASN A 6 21.20 8.78 -10.94
CA ASN A 6 20.02 9.30 -11.61
C ASN A 6 18.70 8.70 -11.10
N ILE A 7 18.55 8.72 -9.80
CA ILE A 7 17.35 8.22 -9.14
C ILE A 7 16.09 8.99 -9.55
N GLY A 8 16.21 10.26 -9.90
CA GLY A 8 15.09 11.03 -10.40
C GLY A 8 14.44 10.43 -11.65
N ALA A 9 15.25 9.86 -12.55
CA ALA A 9 14.74 9.19 -13.75
C ALA A 9 14.11 7.83 -13.44
N ARG A 10 14.39 7.24 -12.29
CA ARG A 10 13.92 5.92 -11.88
C ARG A 10 13.09 5.97 -10.59
N GLY A 11 12.74 7.16 -10.14
CA GLY A 11 12.06 7.35 -8.86
C GLY A 11 10.77 6.57 -8.74
N TYR A 12 9.99 6.50 -9.80
CA TYR A 12 8.76 5.71 -9.83
C TYR A 12 9.03 4.23 -9.55
N TYR A 13 9.98 3.63 -10.27
CA TYR A 13 10.33 2.23 -10.10
C TYR A 13 10.92 1.94 -8.72
N LYS A 14 11.83 2.80 -8.28
CA LYS A 14 12.47 2.64 -6.96
C LYS A 14 11.43 2.65 -5.85
N LEU A 15 10.53 3.63 -5.87
CA LEU A 15 9.54 3.79 -4.82
C LEU A 15 8.51 2.65 -4.83
N THR A 16 7.94 2.35 -5.99
CA THR A 16 6.95 1.28 -6.10
C THR A 16 7.54 -0.09 -5.79
N GLN A 17 8.79 -0.32 -6.20
CA GLN A 17 9.51 -1.56 -5.89
C GLN A 17 9.76 -1.71 -4.39
N GLU A 18 10.17 -0.61 -3.72
CA GLU A 18 10.40 -0.63 -2.27
C GLU A 18 9.11 -0.94 -1.51
N ILE A 19 8.01 -0.32 -1.90
CA ILE A 19 6.71 -0.58 -1.29
C ILE A 19 6.26 -2.02 -1.55
N LYS A 20 6.44 -2.51 -2.77
CA LYS A 20 6.12 -3.89 -3.12
C LYS A 20 6.90 -4.87 -2.26
N ASN A 21 8.21 -4.67 -2.14
CA ASN A 21 9.07 -5.57 -1.36
C ASN A 21 8.69 -5.54 0.12
N ALA A 22 8.39 -4.35 0.65
CA ALA A 22 7.96 -4.21 2.03
C ALA A 22 6.63 -4.93 2.30
N LEU A 23 5.68 -4.86 1.37
CA LEU A 23 4.41 -5.58 1.49
C LEU A 23 4.61 -7.09 1.39
N LEU A 24 5.41 -7.56 0.44
CA LEU A 24 5.65 -9.00 0.27
C LEU A 24 6.45 -9.63 1.40
N ASP A 25 7.22 -8.84 2.14
CA ASP A 25 7.91 -9.33 3.34
C ASP A 25 6.93 -9.65 4.47
N ASP A 26 5.70 -9.14 4.42
CA ASP A 26 4.68 -9.47 5.42
C ASP A 26 3.99 -10.77 5.03
N VAL A 27 3.92 -11.71 5.97
CA VAL A 27 3.26 -13.01 5.75
C VAL A 27 1.77 -12.88 5.48
N ASN A 28 1.17 -11.75 5.80
CA ASN A 28 -0.26 -11.50 5.62
C ASN A 28 -0.58 -10.84 4.26
N ILE A 29 0.40 -10.78 3.36
CA ILE A 29 0.20 -10.33 1.98
C ILE A 29 0.70 -11.42 1.05
N ASN A 30 -0.17 -11.85 0.15
CA ASN A 30 0.15 -12.89 -0.83
C ASN A 30 0.54 -12.31 -2.19
N THR A 31 -0.15 -11.27 -2.62
CA THR A 31 0.04 -10.68 -3.95
C THR A 31 0.06 -9.16 -3.83
N VAL A 32 0.91 -8.53 -4.63
CA VAL A 32 0.95 -7.07 -4.76
C VAL A 32 0.72 -6.69 -6.21
N THR A 33 -0.23 -5.78 -6.42
CA THR A 33 -0.57 -5.24 -7.74
C THR A 33 -0.45 -3.72 -7.73
N THR A 34 -0.44 -3.12 -8.91
CA THR A 34 -0.36 -1.67 -9.07
C THR A 34 -1.24 -1.22 -10.24
N GLY A 35 -1.58 0.05 -10.26
CA GLY A 35 -2.39 0.65 -11.31
C GLY A 35 -3.84 0.83 -10.91
N ASP A 36 -4.77 0.69 -11.86
CA ASP A 36 -6.19 0.80 -11.56
C ASP A 36 -6.70 -0.49 -10.93
N ILE A 37 -7.37 -0.35 -9.79
CA ILE A 37 -7.93 -1.51 -9.08
C ILE A 37 -8.97 -2.25 -9.93
N THR A 38 -9.62 -1.58 -10.86
CA THR A 38 -10.61 -2.20 -11.74
C THR A 38 -9.99 -3.17 -12.74
N ASP A 39 -8.69 -3.02 -13.01
CA ASP A 39 -7.96 -3.94 -13.89
C ASP A 39 -7.57 -5.23 -13.19
N VAL A 40 -7.67 -5.27 -11.87
CA VAL A 40 -7.34 -6.46 -11.09
C VAL A 40 -8.55 -7.39 -11.06
N ASN A 41 -8.33 -8.65 -11.42
CA ASN A 41 -9.41 -9.64 -11.35
C ASN A 41 -9.65 -10.09 -9.90
N LEU A 42 -10.48 -9.34 -9.22
CA LEU A 42 -10.81 -9.58 -7.81
C LEU A 42 -11.62 -10.86 -7.57
N ASN A 43 -12.08 -11.52 -8.65
CA ASN A 43 -12.77 -12.81 -8.54
C ASN A 43 -11.81 -13.97 -8.28
N LYS A 44 -10.52 -13.77 -8.47
CA LYS A 44 -9.52 -14.78 -8.17
C LYS A 44 -9.26 -14.82 -6.66
N GLN A 45 -9.65 -15.89 -6.01
CA GLN A 45 -9.46 -16.03 -4.56
C GLN A 45 -8.00 -16.28 -4.17
N ASP A 46 -7.20 -16.78 -5.09
CA ASP A 46 -5.79 -17.12 -4.85
C ASP A 46 -4.85 -15.91 -4.77
N ILE A 47 -5.32 -14.73 -5.14
CA ILE A 47 -4.50 -13.51 -5.03
C ILE A 47 -4.54 -12.89 -3.62
N PHE A 48 -5.48 -13.30 -2.78
CA PHE A 48 -5.66 -12.71 -1.44
C PHE A 48 -4.81 -13.41 -0.38
N PRO A 49 -4.36 -12.71 0.66
CA PRO A 49 -4.50 -11.26 0.91
C PRO A 49 -3.76 -10.41 -0.11
N LEU A 50 -4.36 -9.31 -0.53
CA LEU A 50 -3.89 -8.47 -1.62
C LEU A 50 -3.42 -7.11 -1.13
N GLY A 51 -2.23 -6.72 -1.56
CA GLY A 51 -1.75 -5.34 -1.49
C GLY A 51 -1.87 -4.69 -2.86
N HIS A 52 -2.35 -3.46 -2.92
CA HIS A 52 -2.50 -2.73 -4.18
C HIS A 52 -1.96 -1.32 -4.03
N ILE A 53 -1.10 -0.92 -4.97
CA ILE A 53 -0.42 0.37 -4.95
C ILE A 53 -0.99 1.26 -6.03
N ILE A 54 -1.46 2.45 -5.65
CA ILE A 54 -1.96 3.46 -6.58
C ILE A 54 -1.11 4.71 -6.42
N VAL A 55 -0.49 5.14 -7.49
CA VAL A 55 0.16 6.46 -7.53
C VAL A 55 -0.87 7.47 -8.02
N ASN A 56 -1.31 8.34 -7.11
CA ASN A 56 -2.37 9.31 -7.42
C ASN A 56 -1.85 10.44 -8.28
N ASN A 57 -0.73 11.02 -7.89
CA ASN A 57 -0.06 12.05 -8.69
C ASN A 57 1.40 12.19 -8.24
N VAL A 58 2.14 12.95 -9.04
CA VAL A 58 3.53 13.32 -8.73
C VAL A 58 3.65 14.82 -8.94
N VAL A 59 4.18 15.52 -7.94
CA VAL A 59 4.46 16.96 -8.03
C VAL A 59 5.97 17.15 -8.09
N ASP A 60 6.44 17.86 -9.09
CA ASP A 60 7.83 18.24 -9.23
C ASP A 60 8.09 19.50 -8.40
N ASP A 61 8.92 19.37 -7.38
CA ASP A 61 9.31 20.46 -6.50
C ASP A 61 10.83 20.57 -6.47
N ARG A 62 11.38 21.10 -7.54
CA ARG A 62 12.82 21.37 -7.71
C ARG A 62 13.66 20.10 -7.60
N GLN A 63 14.26 19.87 -6.42
CA GLN A 63 15.17 18.75 -6.18
C GLN A 63 14.47 17.50 -5.66
N VAL A 64 13.16 17.55 -5.49
CA VAL A 64 12.38 16.41 -5.02
C VAL A 64 11.16 16.21 -5.90
N LEU A 65 10.77 14.94 -6.04
CA LEU A 65 9.47 14.53 -6.59
C LEU A 65 8.59 14.12 -5.42
N ARG A 66 7.43 14.72 -5.29
CA ARG A 66 6.46 14.35 -4.27
C ARG A 66 5.43 13.43 -4.86
N PHE A 67 5.44 12.18 -4.41
CA PHE A 67 4.49 11.15 -4.83
C PHE A 67 3.35 11.10 -3.82
N SER A 68 2.12 11.30 -4.29
CA SER A 68 0.93 10.99 -3.50
C SER A 68 0.49 9.58 -3.83
N ILE A 69 0.49 8.71 -2.83
CA ILE A 69 0.29 7.27 -3.02
C ILE A 69 -0.84 6.80 -2.12
N SER A 70 -1.68 5.93 -2.67
CA SER A 70 -2.67 5.18 -1.91
C SER A 70 -2.32 3.70 -1.96
N ILE A 71 -2.28 3.05 -0.81
CA ILE A 71 -1.97 1.64 -0.69
C ILE A 71 -3.14 0.95 -0.03
N LEU A 72 -3.69 -0.04 -0.72
CA LEU A 72 -4.77 -0.87 -0.20
C LEU A 72 -4.18 -2.17 0.32
N ALA A 73 -4.64 -2.59 1.49
CA ALA A 73 -4.39 -3.93 2.00
C ALA A 73 -5.74 -4.55 2.35
N CYS A 74 -6.07 -5.65 1.70
CA CYS A 74 -7.40 -6.26 1.82
C CYS A 74 -7.36 -7.76 1.75
N ASP A 75 -8.40 -8.37 2.28
CA ASP A 75 -8.59 -9.80 2.25
C ASP A 75 -10.08 -10.13 2.12
N LEU A 76 -10.36 -11.37 1.78
CA LEU A 76 -11.72 -11.88 1.69
C LEU A 76 -12.33 -12.04 3.09
N VAL A 77 -13.59 -11.68 3.20
CA VAL A 77 -14.36 -11.87 4.43
C VAL A 77 -15.32 -13.05 4.23
N ASN A 78 -15.27 -13.98 5.16
CA ASN A 78 -16.19 -15.10 5.20
C ASN A 78 -17.38 -14.75 6.09
N TYR A 79 -18.55 -14.55 5.49
CA TYR A 79 -19.76 -14.25 6.23
C TYR A 79 -20.50 -15.53 6.60
N SER A 80 -20.81 -15.66 7.88
CA SER A 80 -21.65 -16.75 8.39
C SER A 80 -23.12 -16.35 8.30
N LYS A 81 -23.96 -17.28 7.88
CA LYS A 81 -25.43 -17.12 7.88
C LYS A 81 -26.05 -17.44 9.23
N THR A 82 -25.27 -17.96 10.17
CA THR A 82 -25.73 -18.31 11.50
C THR A 82 -25.88 -17.05 12.35
N GLU A 83 -26.98 -16.95 13.12
CA GLU A 83 -27.15 -15.84 14.05
C GLU A 83 -26.04 -15.86 15.10
N THR A 84 -25.57 -14.67 15.46
CA THR A 84 -24.56 -14.48 16.48
C THR A 84 -25.16 -13.80 17.71
N LEU A 85 -24.74 -14.23 18.88
CA LEU A 85 -25.10 -13.60 20.15
C LEU A 85 -24.22 -12.38 20.43
N ASP A 86 -22.99 -12.39 19.95
CA ASP A 86 -22.05 -11.30 20.10
C ASP A 86 -22.00 -10.48 18.82
N ARG A 87 -22.69 -9.35 18.81
CA ARG A 87 -22.74 -8.45 17.67
C ARG A 87 -21.46 -7.66 17.45
N PHE A 88 -20.59 -7.62 18.44
CA PHE A 88 -19.31 -6.92 18.30
C PHE A 88 -18.32 -7.74 17.47
N VAL A 89 -18.09 -8.98 17.85
CA VAL A 89 -17.18 -9.88 17.12
C VAL A 89 -17.89 -10.52 15.92
N GLY A 90 -19.12 -11.00 16.11
CA GLY A 90 -19.89 -11.69 15.07
C GLY A 90 -19.38 -13.10 14.81
N ASN A 91 -19.92 -13.70 13.74
CA ASN A 91 -19.55 -15.05 13.31
C ASN A 91 -18.67 -15.06 12.06
N ASN A 92 -18.29 -13.89 11.56
CA ASN A 92 -17.42 -13.76 10.42
C ASN A 92 -16.02 -13.32 10.86
N ASN A 93 -15.08 -13.35 9.92
CA ASN A 93 -13.69 -12.96 10.19
C ASN A 93 -13.41 -11.48 9.90
N LEU A 94 -14.45 -10.63 9.82
CA LEU A 94 -14.28 -9.22 9.47
C LEU A 94 -13.33 -8.50 10.42
N GLN A 95 -13.50 -8.69 11.73
CA GLN A 95 -12.65 -8.03 12.73
C GLN A 95 -11.19 -8.49 12.59
N ASP A 96 -10.97 -9.77 12.35
CA ASP A 96 -9.62 -10.31 12.15
C ASP A 96 -8.97 -9.74 10.89
N VAL A 97 -9.73 -9.64 9.80
CA VAL A 97 -9.23 -9.06 8.55
C VAL A 97 -8.87 -7.60 8.75
N LEU A 98 -9.74 -6.81 9.38
CA LEU A 98 -9.47 -5.40 9.63
C LEU A 98 -8.24 -5.22 10.53
N ASN A 99 -8.12 -5.99 11.59
CA ASN A 99 -6.95 -5.91 12.47
C ASN A 99 -5.66 -6.29 11.74
N THR A 100 -5.68 -7.37 11.00
CA THR A 100 -4.51 -7.89 10.30
C THR A 100 -4.04 -6.93 9.21
N GLN A 101 -4.96 -6.42 8.41
CA GLN A 101 -4.60 -5.52 7.31
C GLN A 101 -4.17 -4.14 7.81
N LEU A 102 -4.73 -3.67 8.92
CA LEU A 102 -4.23 -2.46 9.57
C LEU A 102 -2.79 -2.65 10.05
N ALA A 103 -2.49 -3.80 10.64
CA ALA A 103 -1.14 -4.12 11.09
C ALA A 103 -0.14 -4.16 9.93
N VAL A 104 -0.54 -4.70 8.79
CA VAL A 104 0.28 -4.70 7.56
C VAL A 104 0.63 -3.28 7.14
N LEU A 105 -0.36 -2.41 7.03
CA LEU A 105 -0.14 -1.03 6.62
C LEU A 105 0.64 -0.23 7.66
N ASN A 106 0.41 -0.49 8.94
CA ASN A 106 1.18 0.16 10.00
C ASN A 106 2.66 -0.22 9.94
N LYS A 107 2.97 -1.49 9.73
CA LYS A 107 4.36 -1.94 9.55
C LYS A 107 5.00 -1.29 8.32
N LEU A 108 4.25 -1.21 7.22
CA LEU A 108 4.73 -0.58 6.00
C LEU A 108 5.04 0.90 6.23
N THR A 109 4.15 1.65 6.86
CA THR A 109 4.37 3.07 7.12
C THR A 109 5.54 3.30 8.06
N GLN A 110 5.70 2.47 9.07
CA GLN A 110 6.86 2.56 9.97
C GLN A 110 8.16 2.29 9.23
N ARG A 111 8.18 1.29 8.35
CA ARG A 111 9.36 1.01 7.52
C ARG A 111 9.70 2.17 6.59
N LEU A 112 8.71 2.76 5.95
CA LEU A 112 8.93 3.91 5.06
C LEU A 112 9.37 5.16 5.83
N ARG A 113 8.91 5.36 7.06
CA ARG A 113 9.31 6.50 7.88
C ARG A 113 10.77 6.43 8.32
N LEU A 114 11.38 5.26 8.32
CA LEU A 114 12.81 5.11 8.58
C LEU A 114 13.65 5.55 7.39
N GLY A 115 13.04 5.79 6.24
CA GLY A 115 13.73 6.26 5.05
C GLY A 115 14.31 7.66 5.25
N ASP A 116 15.49 7.87 4.73
CA ASP A 116 16.20 9.14 4.74
C ASP A 116 16.39 9.61 3.31
N LEU A 117 15.94 10.83 3.01
CA LEU A 117 16.00 11.38 1.65
C LEU A 117 17.42 11.37 1.08
N TYR A 118 18.41 11.59 1.92
CA TYR A 118 19.81 11.69 1.49
C TYR A 118 20.49 10.34 1.39
N THR A 119 20.09 9.38 2.21
CA THR A 119 20.69 8.04 2.25
C THR A 119 19.93 7.04 1.41
N ASP A 120 18.61 7.01 1.57
CA ASP A 120 17.72 6.03 0.91
C ASP A 120 17.03 6.61 -0.33
N MET A 121 17.21 7.89 -0.58
CA MET A 121 16.64 8.64 -1.70
C MET A 121 15.13 8.84 -1.63
N PHE A 122 14.50 8.46 -0.55
CA PHE A 122 13.08 8.73 -0.30
C PHE A 122 12.82 9.05 1.17
N GLN A 123 11.76 9.78 1.43
CA GLN A 123 11.34 10.12 2.79
C GLN A 123 9.84 10.34 2.82
N VAL A 124 9.17 9.82 3.84
CA VAL A 124 7.73 10.09 4.03
C VAL A 124 7.55 11.50 4.58
N GLU A 125 6.67 12.27 3.96
CA GLU A 125 6.33 13.62 4.40
C GLU A 125 5.00 13.62 5.12
N GLY A 126 4.97 14.27 6.28
CA GLY A 126 3.73 14.47 7.03
C GLY A 126 3.16 13.20 7.64
N THR A 127 1.86 13.19 7.79
CA THR A 127 1.13 12.07 8.38
C THR A 127 0.48 11.22 7.29
N SER A 128 0.34 9.93 7.57
CA SER A 128 -0.44 9.03 6.73
C SER A 128 -1.84 8.87 7.31
N SER A 129 -2.82 8.74 6.43
CA SER A 129 -4.21 8.51 6.80
C SER A 129 -4.61 7.10 6.40
N MET A 130 -5.28 6.38 7.30
CA MET A 130 -5.76 5.04 7.03
C MET A 130 -7.27 5.01 7.20
N VAL A 131 -7.97 4.62 6.14
CA VAL A 131 -9.44 4.58 6.10
C VAL A 131 -9.87 3.13 5.86
N PRO A 132 -10.74 2.58 6.73
CA PRO A 132 -11.23 1.22 6.52
C PRO A 132 -12.27 1.18 5.41
N PHE A 133 -12.35 0.02 4.77
CA PHE A 133 -13.45 -0.29 3.88
C PHE A 133 -13.90 -1.73 4.12
N PHE A 134 -15.17 -1.99 3.89
CA PHE A 134 -15.75 -3.32 4.01
C PHE A 134 -16.94 -3.42 3.06
N ASP A 135 -17.27 -4.64 2.66
CA ASP A 135 -18.34 -4.95 1.69
C ASP A 135 -18.15 -4.24 0.36
N ARG A 136 -16.91 -3.95 0.01
CA ARG A 136 -16.59 -3.38 -1.28
C ARG A 136 -16.30 -4.45 -2.31
N PHE A 137 -16.61 -4.11 -3.54
CA PHE A 137 -16.47 -5.02 -4.67
C PHE A 137 -17.39 -6.24 -4.46
N GLU A 138 -17.75 -6.89 -5.51
CA GLU A 138 -18.73 -7.99 -5.47
C GLU A 138 -18.29 -9.20 -4.62
N ASN A 139 -17.04 -9.21 -4.14
CA ASN A 139 -16.42 -10.36 -3.48
C ASN A 139 -16.30 -10.23 -1.97
N GLN A 140 -17.03 -9.30 -1.35
CA GLN A 140 -17.00 -9.14 0.10
C GLN A 140 -15.58 -8.96 0.65
N LEU A 141 -14.91 -7.96 0.14
CA LEU A 141 -13.56 -7.60 0.58
C LEU A 141 -13.62 -6.61 1.72
N ALA A 142 -12.70 -6.73 2.64
CA ALA A 142 -12.48 -5.75 3.69
C ALA A 142 -10.99 -5.47 3.82
N GLY A 143 -10.69 -4.28 4.31
CA GLY A 143 -9.31 -3.87 4.52
C GLY A 143 -9.20 -2.39 4.80
N TRP A 144 -8.04 -1.84 4.48
CA TRP A 144 -7.73 -0.44 4.72
C TRP A 144 -7.06 0.17 3.50
N THR A 145 -7.32 1.46 3.31
CA THR A 145 -6.59 2.29 2.35
C THR A 145 -5.70 3.26 3.12
N CYS A 146 -4.41 3.20 2.86
CA CYS A 146 -3.44 4.12 3.43
C CYS A 146 -3.05 5.16 2.38
N THR A 147 -3.20 6.44 2.70
CA THR A 147 -2.76 7.53 1.82
C THR A 147 -1.61 8.27 2.48
N LEU A 148 -0.53 8.45 1.73
CA LEU A 148 0.67 9.12 2.21
C LEU A 148 1.39 9.83 1.08
N ASP A 149 2.24 10.78 1.46
CA ASP A 149 3.12 11.49 0.54
C ASP A 149 4.55 11.05 0.78
N VAL A 150 5.26 10.74 -0.31
CA VAL A 150 6.66 10.35 -0.25
C VAL A 150 7.47 11.28 -1.13
N LEU A 151 8.51 11.85 -0.55
CA LEU A 151 9.49 12.64 -1.26
C LEU A 151 10.55 11.70 -1.82
N VAL A 152 10.83 11.84 -3.11
CA VAL A 152 11.92 11.13 -3.77
C VAL A 152 12.92 12.15 -4.27
N TYR A 153 14.20 11.94 -3.93
CA TYR A 153 15.26 12.82 -4.37
C TYR A 153 15.37 12.83 -5.90
N ASN A 154 15.35 14.02 -6.47
CA ASN A 154 15.44 14.21 -7.91
C ASN A 154 16.84 14.70 -8.26
N ASP A 155 17.68 13.79 -8.71
CA ASP A 155 19.07 14.04 -9.06
C ASP A 155 19.30 14.20 -10.56
N ILE A 156 18.22 14.38 -11.34
CA ILE A 156 18.35 14.61 -12.77
C ILE A 156 19.07 15.94 -13.00
N LEU A 157 20.23 15.85 -13.63
CA LEU A 157 21.01 17.01 -14.03
C LEU A 157 20.60 17.39 -15.44
N ILE A 158 20.21 18.65 -15.60
CA ILE A 158 19.98 19.25 -16.90
C ILE A 158 21.23 20.07 -17.23
N CYS A 159 21.98 19.61 -18.17
CA CYS A 159 23.15 20.33 -18.67
C CYS A 159 22.79 21.09 -19.94
#